data_e00bf30c21725e32f64a6b9eaf0fabfc
#
_entry.id   e00bf30c21725e32f64a6b9eaf0fabfc
#
_cell.length_a   1.000
_cell.length_b   1.000
_cell.length_c   1.000
_cell.angle_alpha   90.00
_cell.angle_beta   90.00
_cell.angle_gamma   90.00
#
_symmetry.space_group_name_H-M   'P 1'
#
loop_
_entity.id
_entity.type
_entity.pdbx_description
1 polymer ?
#
loop_
_entity_poly.entity_id
_entity_poly.type
_entity_poly.pdbx_seq_one_letter_code
_entity_poly.pdbx_strand_id
1 'polypeptide(L)'
;MTVRRATIEDAKEIFAIEMDCFSVPWSLDSIETELMNQEKKLYYVIEDTEGVVGYAGAWLVYDEGQITNIAIRPSARRQGFGATLTRALIEECFKRGMHEIFLEVRISNLSALSLYRQLGFTVKGMRKNYYSEPKEDAYIMSLIKEERK
;
A
#
# COMPACT_ATOMS: atom_id res chain seq x y z
N MET A 1 -5.46 4.40 17.31
CA MET A 1 -5.13 3.59 16.12
C MET A 1 -3.80 2.88 16.32
N THR A 2 -3.68 1.67 15.82
CA THR A 2 -2.49 0.83 15.99
C THR A 2 -2.06 0.25 14.66
N VAL A 3 -0.78 0.42 14.31
CA VAL A 3 -0.19 -0.20 13.11
C VAL A 3 0.68 -1.36 13.58
N ARG A 4 0.51 -2.53 12.93
CA ARG A 4 1.34 -3.70 13.24
C ARG A 4 1.54 -4.56 11.99
N ARG A 5 2.54 -5.46 12.06
CA ARG A 5 2.75 -6.44 10.98
C ARG A 5 1.52 -7.33 10.86
N ALA A 6 1.11 -7.57 9.62
CA ALA A 6 0.04 -8.51 9.34
C ALA A 6 0.54 -9.95 9.51
N THR A 7 -0.36 -10.83 9.96
CA THR A 7 -0.09 -12.26 10.05
C THR A 7 -1.15 -13.01 9.25
N ILE A 8 -0.98 -14.33 9.12
CA ILE A 8 -1.95 -15.16 8.40
C ILE A 8 -3.36 -15.03 8.99
N GLU A 9 -3.47 -14.72 10.27
CA GLU A 9 -4.77 -14.55 10.93
C GLU A 9 -5.53 -13.32 10.43
N ASP A 10 -4.84 -12.38 9.78
CA ASP A 10 -5.45 -11.17 9.22
C ASP A 10 -6.01 -11.39 7.80
N ALA A 11 -5.81 -12.56 7.21
CA ALA A 11 -6.14 -12.79 5.80
C ALA A 11 -7.61 -12.50 5.46
N LYS A 12 -8.53 -12.92 6.30
CA LYS A 12 -9.98 -12.71 6.05
C LYS A 12 -10.36 -11.25 6.12
N GLU A 13 -9.79 -10.50 7.06
CA GLU A 13 -10.04 -9.06 7.19
C GLU A 13 -9.46 -8.31 6.00
N ILE A 14 -8.27 -8.67 5.56
CA ILE A 14 -7.64 -8.08 4.37
C ILE A 14 -8.48 -8.39 3.13
N PHE A 15 -8.98 -9.62 3.00
CA PHE A 15 -9.84 -9.98 1.88
C PHE A 15 -11.11 -9.13 1.86
N ALA A 16 -11.73 -8.91 3.02
CA ALA A 16 -12.92 -8.07 3.12
C ALA A 16 -12.62 -6.63 2.68
N ILE A 17 -11.44 -6.10 3.06
CA ILE A 17 -11.01 -4.77 2.64
C ILE A 17 -10.80 -4.71 1.13
N GLU A 18 -10.17 -5.74 0.54
CA GLU A 18 -9.99 -5.83 -0.91
C GLU A 18 -11.32 -5.81 -1.65
N MET A 19 -12.30 -6.57 -1.16
CA MET A 19 -13.64 -6.62 -1.76
C MET A 19 -14.34 -5.27 -1.69
N ASP A 20 -14.15 -4.53 -0.60
CA ASP A 20 -14.76 -3.21 -0.43
C ASP A 20 -14.08 -2.11 -1.26
N CYS A 21 -12.80 -2.25 -1.55
CA CYS A 21 -12.00 -1.17 -2.11
C CYS A 21 -11.67 -1.31 -3.60
N PHE A 22 -11.66 -2.53 -4.14
CA PHE A 22 -11.16 -2.76 -5.51
C PHE A 22 -12.16 -3.52 -6.36
N SER A 23 -12.22 -3.14 -7.64
CA SER A 23 -13.07 -3.82 -8.63
C SER A 23 -12.53 -5.21 -8.99
N VAL A 24 -11.21 -5.39 -8.88
CA VAL A 24 -10.55 -6.67 -9.11
C VAL A 24 -9.72 -7.01 -7.86
N PRO A 25 -10.36 -7.51 -6.80
CA PRO A 25 -9.66 -7.80 -5.56
C PRO A 25 -8.79 -9.03 -5.67
N TRP A 26 -7.75 -9.10 -4.83
CA TRP A 26 -6.98 -10.34 -4.66
C TRP A 26 -7.89 -11.40 -4.03
N SER A 27 -7.66 -12.65 -4.42
CA SER A 27 -8.38 -13.78 -3.82
C SER A 27 -7.86 -14.03 -2.40
N LEU A 28 -8.68 -14.70 -1.58
CA LEU A 28 -8.25 -15.10 -0.25
C LEU A 28 -7.00 -15.97 -0.30
N ASP A 29 -6.95 -16.92 -1.25
CA ASP A 29 -5.77 -17.79 -1.43
C ASP A 29 -4.50 -16.99 -1.71
N SER A 30 -4.58 -15.98 -2.57
CA SER A 30 -3.44 -15.13 -2.89
C SER A 30 -2.98 -14.36 -1.65
N ILE A 31 -3.92 -13.83 -0.88
CA ILE A 31 -3.62 -13.09 0.34
C ILE A 31 -2.94 -14.01 1.35
N GLU A 32 -3.47 -15.20 1.56
CA GLU A 32 -2.89 -16.18 2.48
C GLU A 32 -1.47 -16.56 2.07
N THR A 33 -1.26 -16.79 0.79
CA THR A 33 0.07 -17.12 0.26
C THR A 33 1.07 -16.00 0.54
N GLU A 34 0.65 -14.74 0.30
CA GLU A 34 1.51 -13.58 0.57
C GLU A 34 1.85 -13.44 2.04
N LEU A 35 0.87 -13.65 2.92
CA LEU A 35 1.08 -13.51 4.37
C LEU A 35 1.94 -14.61 4.96
N MET A 36 1.91 -15.81 4.38
CA MET A 36 2.70 -16.94 4.83
C MET A 36 4.18 -16.83 4.48
N ASN A 37 4.53 -16.01 3.49
CA ASN A 37 5.89 -15.93 2.98
C ASN A 37 6.34 -14.47 2.88
N GLN A 38 6.65 -13.87 4.02
CA GLN A 38 7.00 -12.46 4.13
C GLN A 38 8.51 -12.19 4.23
N GLU A 39 9.36 -13.07 3.78
CA GLU A 39 10.82 -12.87 3.87
C GLU A 39 11.26 -11.59 3.15
N LYS A 40 10.75 -11.39 1.93
CA LYS A 40 11.06 -10.19 1.13
C LYS A 40 9.80 -9.38 0.84
N LYS A 41 8.87 -9.41 1.79
CA LYS A 41 7.57 -8.75 1.68
C LYS A 41 7.22 -8.15 3.03
N LEU A 42 6.53 -7.03 2.96
CA LEU A 42 6.05 -6.34 4.16
C LEU A 42 4.55 -6.16 4.03
N TYR A 43 3.80 -6.65 4.99
CA TYR A 43 2.36 -6.41 5.08
C TYR A 43 2.04 -5.87 6.46
N TYR A 44 1.36 -4.74 6.48
CA TYR A 44 0.92 -4.07 7.70
C TYR A 44 -0.59 -3.92 7.70
N VAL A 45 -1.17 -4.00 8.88
CA VAL A 45 -2.57 -3.64 9.09
C VAL A 45 -2.63 -2.47 10.05
N ILE A 46 -3.70 -1.70 9.95
CA ILE A 46 -4.01 -0.63 10.89
C ILE A 46 -5.37 -0.92 11.52
N GLU A 47 -5.44 -0.74 12.83
CA GLU A 47 -6.60 -1.07 13.62
C GLU A 47 -7.12 0.18 14.33
N ASP A 48 -8.44 0.29 14.41
CA ASP A 48 -9.10 1.20 15.34
C ASP A 48 -9.64 0.39 16.53
N THR A 49 -10.56 0.95 17.30
CA THR A 49 -11.14 0.26 18.47
C THR A 49 -12.01 -0.94 18.09
N GLU A 50 -12.45 -1.03 16.84
CA GLU A 50 -13.36 -2.10 16.38
C GLU A 50 -12.65 -3.18 15.56
N GLY A 51 -11.37 -3.00 15.24
CA GLY A 51 -10.58 -3.98 14.52
C GLY A 51 -9.84 -3.40 13.33
N VAL A 52 -9.46 -4.26 12.38
CA VAL A 52 -8.66 -3.89 11.22
C VAL A 52 -9.50 -3.07 10.24
N VAL A 53 -9.02 -1.87 9.93
CA VAL A 53 -9.71 -0.95 9.00
C VAL A 53 -8.92 -0.69 7.71
N GLY A 54 -7.67 -1.15 7.65
CA GLY A 54 -6.85 -0.96 6.46
C GLY A 54 -5.64 -1.86 6.44
N TYR A 55 -5.02 -1.97 5.27
CA TYR A 55 -3.78 -2.70 5.13
C TYR A 55 -2.92 -2.10 4.02
N ALA A 56 -1.63 -2.39 4.07
CA ALA A 56 -0.69 -2.00 3.04
C ALA A 56 0.39 -3.06 2.89
N GLY A 57 0.91 -3.19 1.69
CA GLY A 57 1.95 -4.16 1.39
C GLY A 57 3.01 -3.61 0.46
N ALA A 58 4.20 -4.17 0.59
CA ALA A 58 5.32 -3.87 -0.30
C ALA A 58 6.15 -5.12 -0.52
N TRP A 59 6.71 -5.23 -1.72
CA TRP A 59 7.71 -6.25 -2.04
C TRP A 59 9.08 -5.58 -2.02
N LEU A 60 10.07 -6.29 -1.48
CA LEU A 60 11.44 -5.81 -1.41
C LEU A 60 12.26 -6.53 -2.48
N VAL A 61 12.68 -5.79 -3.51
CA VAL A 61 13.40 -6.34 -4.67
C VAL A 61 14.74 -5.63 -4.75
N TYR A 62 15.82 -6.33 -4.39
CA TYR A 62 17.16 -5.75 -4.30
C TYR A 62 17.14 -4.57 -3.31
N ASP A 63 17.41 -3.35 -3.78
CA ASP A 63 17.40 -2.14 -2.96
C ASP A 63 16.15 -1.26 -3.18
N GLU A 64 15.12 -1.83 -3.82
CA GLU A 64 13.89 -1.11 -4.12
C GLU A 64 12.69 -1.71 -3.41
N GLY A 65 11.86 -0.86 -2.82
CA GLY A 65 10.57 -1.26 -2.29
C GLY A 65 9.48 -1.00 -3.33
N GLN A 66 8.60 -1.98 -3.53
CA GLN A 66 7.48 -1.88 -4.47
C GLN A 66 6.19 -1.95 -3.66
N ILE A 67 5.54 -0.81 -3.45
CA ILE A 67 4.24 -0.81 -2.77
C ILE A 67 3.21 -1.44 -3.69
N THR A 68 2.59 -2.52 -3.25
CA THR A 68 1.63 -3.27 -4.05
C THR A 68 0.21 -2.83 -3.81
N ASN A 69 -0.16 -2.59 -2.55
CA ASN A 69 -1.52 -2.25 -2.17
C ASN A 69 -1.50 -1.30 -0.97
N ILE A 70 -2.41 -0.35 -0.99
CA ILE A 70 -2.76 0.45 0.18
C ILE A 70 -4.27 0.61 0.13
N ALA A 71 -4.97 0.16 1.14
CA ALA A 71 -6.43 0.21 1.16
C ALA A 71 -6.95 0.49 2.57
N ILE A 72 -7.89 1.42 2.65
CA ILE A 72 -8.60 1.76 3.89
C ILE A 72 -10.09 1.54 3.63
N ARG A 73 -10.78 0.87 4.55
CA ARG A 73 -12.23 0.68 4.43
C ARG A 73 -12.91 2.03 4.19
N PRO A 74 -13.91 2.10 3.32
CA PRO A 74 -14.60 3.37 3.04
C PRO A 74 -15.11 4.06 4.30
N SER A 75 -15.60 3.30 5.28
CA SER A 75 -16.13 3.85 6.54
C SER A 75 -15.05 4.47 7.43
N ALA A 76 -13.79 4.16 7.20
CA ALA A 76 -12.66 4.64 8.01
C ALA A 76 -11.82 5.70 7.30
N ARG A 77 -12.21 6.14 6.12
CA ARG A 77 -11.45 7.13 5.35
C ARG A 77 -11.54 8.52 5.97
N ARG A 78 -10.60 9.39 5.59
CA ARG A 78 -10.50 10.79 6.04
C ARG A 78 -10.22 10.93 7.54
N GLN A 79 -9.58 9.93 8.14
CA GLN A 79 -9.21 9.95 9.56
C GLN A 79 -7.70 9.83 9.76
N GLY A 80 -6.91 9.93 8.69
CA GLY A 80 -5.46 9.83 8.77
C GLY A 80 -4.90 8.42 8.81
N PHE A 81 -5.74 7.39 8.69
CA PHE A 81 -5.28 6.00 8.71
C PHE A 81 -4.33 5.69 7.55
N GLY A 82 -4.67 6.16 6.35
CA GLY A 82 -3.84 5.92 5.17
C GLY A 82 -2.45 6.50 5.30
N ALA A 83 -2.34 7.73 5.79
CA ALA A 83 -1.06 8.39 5.99
C ALA A 83 -0.22 7.67 7.03
N THR A 84 -0.82 7.31 8.17
CA THR A 84 -0.13 6.61 9.26
C THR A 84 0.39 5.25 8.80
N LEU A 85 -0.46 4.49 8.11
CA LEU A 85 -0.12 3.17 7.59
C LEU A 85 1.01 3.24 6.56
N THR A 86 0.91 4.19 5.63
CA THR A 86 1.92 4.36 4.57
C THR A 86 3.26 4.80 5.14
N ARG A 87 3.26 5.70 6.13
CA ARG A 87 4.50 6.11 6.81
C ARG A 87 5.19 4.92 7.47
N ALA A 88 4.44 4.05 8.14
CA ALA A 88 5.01 2.88 8.79
C ALA A 88 5.68 1.96 7.75
N LEU A 89 5.03 1.77 6.62
CA LEU A 89 5.58 0.95 5.53
C LEU A 89 6.86 1.56 4.96
N ILE A 90 6.85 2.87 4.71
CA ILE A 90 8.02 3.62 4.21
C ILE A 90 9.19 3.48 5.17
N GLU A 91 8.96 3.70 6.47
CA GLU A 91 10.01 3.62 7.48
C GLU A 91 10.66 2.24 7.51
N GLU A 92 9.84 1.20 7.46
CA GLU A 92 10.36 -0.16 7.50
C GLU A 92 11.13 -0.52 6.22
N CYS A 93 10.68 -0.06 5.06
CA CYS A 93 11.41 -0.26 3.80
C CYS A 93 12.81 0.34 3.89
N PHE A 94 12.92 1.59 4.32
CA PHE A 94 14.22 2.24 4.43
C PHE A 94 15.09 1.62 5.51
N LYS A 95 14.49 1.20 6.61
CA LYS A 95 15.20 0.52 7.69
C LYS A 95 15.82 -0.79 7.21
N ARG A 96 15.18 -1.47 6.26
CA ARG A 96 15.69 -2.71 5.67
C ARG A 96 16.68 -2.50 4.53
N GLY A 97 17.09 -1.27 4.29
CA GLY A 97 18.12 -0.96 3.33
C GLY A 97 17.62 -0.61 1.93
N MET A 98 16.32 -0.43 1.75
CA MET A 98 15.81 0.02 0.45
C MET A 98 16.27 1.45 0.19
N HIS A 99 16.63 1.73 -1.05
CA HIS A 99 17.12 3.04 -1.49
C HIS A 99 15.99 3.90 -2.03
N GLU A 100 15.03 3.27 -2.69
CA GLU A 100 13.93 3.94 -3.35
C GLU A 100 12.66 3.10 -3.22
N ILE A 101 11.51 3.77 -3.11
CA ILE A 101 10.22 3.11 -2.99
C ILE A 101 9.34 3.56 -4.14
N PHE A 102 8.73 2.61 -4.84
CA PHE A 102 7.88 2.86 -6.01
C PHE A 102 6.43 2.46 -5.72
N LEU A 103 5.51 3.13 -6.39
CA LEU A 103 4.11 2.72 -6.43
C LEU A 103 3.48 3.14 -7.75
N GLU A 104 2.36 2.50 -8.09
CA GLU A 104 1.50 2.93 -9.20
C GLU A 104 0.18 3.43 -8.61
N VAL A 105 -0.39 4.47 -9.22
CA VAL A 105 -1.65 5.05 -8.78
C VAL A 105 -2.45 5.50 -10.00
N ARG A 106 -3.78 5.26 -9.98
CA ARG A 106 -4.66 5.74 -11.06
C ARG A 106 -4.53 7.25 -11.20
N ILE A 107 -4.45 7.73 -12.44
CA ILE A 107 -4.30 9.18 -12.68
C ILE A 107 -5.51 9.97 -12.15
N SER A 108 -6.68 9.35 -12.04
CA SER A 108 -7.88 9.99 -11.52
C SER A 108 -7.97 9.99 -9.99
N ASN A 109 -7.11 9.24 -9.31
CA ASN A 109 -7.17 9.12 -7.85
C ASN A 109 -6.48 10.32 -7.18
N LEU A 110 -7.14 11.46 -7.19
CA LEU A 110 -6.57 12.72 -6.70
C LEU A 110 -6.25 12.67 -5.20
N SER A 111 -7.07 11.97 -4.45
CA SER A 111 -6.89 11.80 -3.01
C SER A 111 -5.58 11.06 -2.71
N ALA A 112 -5.33 9.95 -3.38
CA ALA A 112 -4.09 9.18 -3.23
C ALA A 112 -2.88 9.97 -3.72
N LEU A 113 -2.99 10.64 -4.87
CA LEU A 113 -1.91 11.48 -5.39
C LEU A 113 -1.50 12.56 -4.40
N SER A 114 -2.49 13.21 -3.78
CA SER A 114 -2.23 14.24 -2.77
C SER A 114 -1.49 13.64 -1.57
N LEU A 115 -1.94 12.49 -1.08
CA LEU A 115 -1.31 11.80 0.05
C LEU A 115 0.15 11.48 -0.26
N TYR A 116 0.40 10.84 -1.41
CA TYR A 116 1.76 10.41 -1.76
C TYR A 116 2.69 11.59 -1.95
N ARG A 117 2.22 12.68 -2.56
CA ARG A 117 3.01 13.92 -2.69
C ARG A 117 3.36 14.51 -1.32
N GLN A 118 2.41 14.50 -0.39
CA GLN A 118 2.66 14.98 0.97
C GLN A 118 3.73 14.14 1.68
N LEU A 119 3.82 12.85 1.34
CA LEU A 119 4.82 11.95 1.91
C LEU A 119 6.17 12.05 1.19
N GLY A 120 6.27 12.86 0.13
CA GLY A 120 7.52 13.09 -0.58
C GLY A 120 7.67 12.37 -1.89
N PHE A 121 6.68 11.60 -2.32
CA PHE A 121 6.72 10.91 -3.61
C PHE A 121 6.58 11.91 -4.76
N THR A 122 7.28 11.63 -5.85
CA THR A 122 7.18 12.42 -7.09
C THR A 122 6.87 11.49 -8.26
N VAL A 123 6.25 12.06 -9.30
CA VAL A 123 5.91 11.30 -10.51
C VAL A 123 7.20 11.06 -11.31
N LYS A 124 7.47 9.81 -11.64
CA LYS A 124 8.64 9.39 -12.44
C LYS A 124 8.24 8.96 -13.85
N GLY A 125 6.99 8.59 -14.05
CA GLY A 125 6.55 8.12 -15.36
C GLY A 125 5.07 7.75 -15.35
N MET A 126 4.65 7.12 -16.45
CA MET A 126 3.27 6.72 -16.62
C MET A 126 3.22 5.36 -17.32
N ARG A 127 2.29 4.51 -16.89
CA ARG A 127 1.98 3.26 -17.58
C ARG A 127 0.60 3.40 -18.20
N LYS A 128 0.53 3.38 -19.53
CA LYS A 128 -0.75 3.47 -20.24
C LYS A 128 -1.55 2.19 -20.05
N ASN A 129 -2.85 2.36 -19.79
CA ASN A 129 -3.79 1.23 -19.69
C ASN A 129 -3.36 0.19 -18.66
N TYR A 130 -2.72 0.63 -17.57
CA TYR A 130 -2.24 -0.26 -16.52
C TYR A 130 -3.39 -0.95 -15.80
N TYR A 131 -4.46 -0.21 -15.52
CA TYR A 131 -5.66 -0.74 -14.87
C TYR A 131 -6.67 -1.19 -15.91
N SER A 132 -7.40 -2.28 -15.64
CA SER A 132 -8.34 -2.87 -16.58
C SER A 132 -9.80 -2.57 -16.27
N GLU A 133 -10.17 -2.34 -15.00
CA GLU A 133 -11.56 -2.14 -14.61
C GLU A 133 -11.72 -1.07 -13.53
N PRO A 134 -12.06 0.16 -13.92
CA PRO A 134 -12.12 0.64 -15.31
C PRO A 134 -10.74 0.80 -15.92
N LYS A 135 -10.68 0.78 -17.23
CA LYS A 135 -9.42 0.98 -17.96
C LYS A 135 -8.91 2.39 -17.72
N GLU A 136 -7.67 2.48 -17.26
CA GLU A 136 -7.10 3.76 -16.89
C GLU A 136 -5.58 3.68 -16.84
N ASP A 137 -4.92 4.80 -17.11
CA ASP A 137 -3.47 4.91 -16.98
C ASP A 137 -3.08 5.03 -15.53
N ALA A 138 -1.84 4.69 -15.23
CA ALA A 138 -1.25 4.86 -13.90
C ALA A 138 -0.08 5.81 -13.95
N TYR A 139 0.05 6.66 -12.93
CA TYR A 139 1.33 7.31 -12.66
C TYR A 139 2.22 6.35 -11.90
N ILE A 140 3.51 6.36 -12.25
CA ILE A 140 4.54 5.70 -11.46
C ILE A 140 5.14 6.79 -10.58
N MET A 141 5.11 6.59 -9.27
CA MET A 141 5.67 7.54 -8.31
C MET A 141 6.78 6.88 -7.53
N SER A 142 7.74 7.66 -7.07
CA SER A 142 8.79 7.13 -6.21
C SER A 142 9.22 8.12 -5.13
N LEU A 143 9.82 7.56 -4.09
CA LEU A 143 10.42 8.29 -2.98
C LEU A 143 11.84 7.77 -2.80
N ILE A 144 12.83 8.67 -2.92
CA ILE A 144 14.24 8.33 -2.76
C ILE A 144 14.66 8.69 -1.34
N LYS A 145 15.37 7.79 -0.69
CA LYS A 145 15.75 7.93 0.72
C LYS A 145 16.52 9.21 1.02
N GLU A 146 17.45 9.60 0.14
CA GLU A 146 18.28 10.78 0.35
C GLU A 146 17.51 12.09 0.23
N GLU A 147 16.41 12.11 -0.50
CA GLU A 147 15.57 13.30 -0.70
C GLU A 147 14.51 13.42 0.39
N ARG A 148 14.40 12.41 1.23
CA ARG A 148 13.42 12.36 2.30
C ARG A 148 13.86 13.25 3.47
N LYS A 149 12.91 14.04 3.98
CA LYS A 149 13.15 14.95 5.10
C LYS A 149 12.28 14.62 6.31
#